data_c235f1bb4eabcf0f7eb59e6db06ad37d
#
_entry.id   c235f1bb4eabcf0f7eb59e6db06ad37d
#
_cell.length_a   1.000
_cell.length_b   1.000
_cell.length_c   1.000
_cell.angle_alpha   90.00
_cell.angle_beta   90.00
_cell.angle_gamma   90.00
#
_symmetry.space_group_name_H-M   'P 1'
#
loop_
_entity.id
_entity.type
_entity.pdbx_description
1 polymer ?
#
loop_
_entity_poly.entity_id
_entity_poly.type
_entity_poly.pdbx_seq_one_letter_code
_entity_poly.pdbx_strand_id
1 'polypeptide(L)'
;RQRQMCIRDRCKRLEFKNLLNRFTVDAPKNHAEESFQIVKDQKTADRIWKKAEGKAAGFYVVEQGVQNQQLSLFDTAEEQKFAGLAISFSEEDNYLMVASQELPAEKLKQDLLERQELYAADLKPALAAFDLHDVPEEMRTRFFDRTIAAYLLNPLKGAYPYEDIAKDYLGLMIPSRTDLLGKQMPGDVITEKEADVLRYACWESYITWKSAAVLKEGLKEHGMEQLMREIEMPLVFVLSDMEQDGICIDANALKEYGQK
;
A
#
# COMPACT_ATOMS: atom_id res chain seq x y z
N ARG A 1 -32.25 -19.14 2.91
CA ARG A 1 -31.46 -17.89 2.76
C ARG A 1 -31.21 -17.17 4.08
N GLN A 2 -32.23 -16.83 4.89
CA GLN A 2 -32.04 -16.15 6.20
C GLN A 2 -31.16 -16.93 7.20
N ARG A 3 -31.33 -18.26 7.31
CA ARG A 3 -30.46 -19.10 8.18
C ARG A 3 -29.00 -19.12 7.77
N GLN A 4 -28.70 -19.09 6.47
CA GLN A 4 -27.31 -19.06 5.97
C GLN A 4 -26.64 -17.71 6.25
N MET A 5 -27.37 -16.59 6.13
CA MET A 5 -26.88 -15.25 6.53
C MET A 5 -26.55 -15.22 8.03
N CYS A 6 -27.42 -15.73 8.90
CA CYS A 6 -27.16 -15.78 10.35
C CYS A 6 -25.93 -16.64 10.72
N ILE A 7 -25.72 -17.77 10.02
CA ILE A 7 -24.56 -18.64 10.24
C ILE A 7 -23.29 -17.94 9.76
N ARG A 8 -23.32 -17.30 8.60
CA ARG A 8 -22.21 -16.54 8.04
C ARG A 8 -21.80 -15.37 8.95
N ASP A 9 -22.75 -14.60 9.47
CA ASP A 9 -22.49 -13.49 10.40
C ASP A 9 -21.88 -13.98 11.72
N ARG A 10 -22.31 -15.15 12.21
CA ARG A 10 -21.70 -15.79 13.39
C ARG A 10 -20.30 -16.30 13.09
N CYS A 11 -20.07 -16.91 11.92
CA CYS A 11 -18.74 -17.35 11.50
C CYS A 11 -17.79 -16.17 11.30
N LYS A 12 -18.27 -15.04 10.76
CA LYS A 12 -17.51 -13.79 10.67
C LYS A 12 -17.11 -13.28 12.07
N ARG A 13 -18.08 -13.21 12.99
CA ARG A 13 -17.86 -12.70 14.35
C ARG A 13 -16.96 -13.60 15.19
N LEU A 14 -16.90 -14.91 14.89
CA LEU A 14 -16.08 -15.91 15.57
C LEU A 14 -14.80 -16.25 14.80
N GLU A 15 -14.50 -15.54 13.71
CA GLU A 15 -13.31 -15.70 12.87
C GLU A 15 -13.04 -17.12 12.31
N PHE A 16 -14.10 -17.89 12.12
CA PHE A 16 -14.00 -19.23 11.54
C PHE A 16 -13.76 -19.18 10.02
N LYS A 17 -12.51 -18.81 9.61
CA LYS A 17 -12.12 -18.65 8.20
C LYS A 17 -12.44 -19.89 7.33
N ASN A 18 -12.16 -21.10 7.80
CA ASN A 18 -12.42 -22.34 7.06
C ASN A 18 -13.91 -22.66 6.89
N LEU A 19 -14.76 -22.22 7.82
CA LEU A 19 -16.21 -22.41 7.72
C LEU A 19 -16.84 -21.33 6.81
N LEU A 20 -16.33 -20.12 6.82
CA LEU A 20 -16.77 -19.06 5.90
C LEU A 20 -16.67 -19.49 4.45
N ASN A 21 -15.57 -20.14 4.04
CA ASN A 21 -15.37 -20.61 2.68
C ASN A 21 -16.42 -21.67 2.24
N ARG A 22 -17.02 -22.41 3.15
CA ARG A 22 -18.08 -23.39 2.85
C ARG A 22 -19.47 -22.73 2.66
N PHE A 23 -19.64 -21.51 3.14
CA PHE A 23 -20.92 -20.74 3.06
C PHE A 23 -20.85 -19.58 2.05
N THR A 24 -19.80 -19.50 1.23
CA THR A 24 -19.56 -18.44 0.23
C THR A 24 -20.36 -18.62 -1.08
N VAL A 25 -21.37 -19.49 -1.12
CA VAL A 25 -22.15 -19.71 -2.34
C VAL A 25 -22.89 -18.45 -2.83
N ASP A 26 -23.05 -17.43 -1.98
CA ASP A 26 -23.72 -16.16 -2.30
C ASP A 26 -22.93 -14.90 -1.85
N ALA A 27 -21.61 -14.97 -1.72
CA ALA A 27 -20.83 -13.73 -1.61
C ALA A 27 -20.98 -12.95 -2.92
N PRO A 28 -21.24 -11.63 -2.90
CA PRO A 28 -21.18 -10.85 -4.13
C PRO A 28 -19.83 -11.15 -4.77
N LYS A 29 -19.84 -11.72 -5.99
CA LYS A 29 -18.62 -11.94 -6.75
C LYS A 29 -17.98 -10.57 -6.90
N ASN A 30 -16.81 -10.40 -6.30
CA ASN A 30 -16.07 -9.17 -6.51
C ASN A 30 -15.41 -9.29 -7.88
N HIS A 31 -15.97 -8.59 -8.85
CA HIS A 31 -15.48 -8.56 -10.23
C HIS A 31 -14.26 -7.65 -10.41
N ALA A 32 -13.71 -7.06 -9.33
CA ALA A 32 -12.58 -6.15 -9.44
C ALA A 32 -11.35 -6.80 -10.08
N GLU A 33 -11.08 -8.09 -9.79
CA GLU A 33 -9.96 -8.81 -10.42
C GLU A 33 -10.07 -8.89 -11.94
N GLU A 34 -11.27 -8.87 -12.51
CA GLU A 34 -11.49 -8.90 -13.96
C GLU A 34 -11.01 -7.60 -14.64
N SER A 35 -10.87 -6.52 -13.87
CA SER A 35 -10.40 -5.21 -14.33
C SER A 35 -8.90 -4.99 -14.12
N PHE A 36 -8.20 -5.91 -13.48
CA PHE A 36 -6.77 -5.76 -13.18
C PHE A 36 -5.95 -5.91 -14.48
N GLN A 37 -5.15 -4.89 -14.78
CA GLN A 37 -4.37 -4.84 -16.01
C GLN A 37 -2.91 -4.47 -15.73
N ILE A 38 -2.01 -5.14 -16.45
CA ILE A 38 -0.59 -4.81 -16.41
C ILE A 38 -0.23 -3.84 -17.55
N VAL A 39 0.62 -2.89 -17.27
CA VAL A 39 1.06 -1.85 -18.19
C VAL A 39 2.58 -1.85 -18.25
N LYS A 40 3.14 -1.96 -19.45
CA LYS A 40 4.58 -2.05 -19.68
C LYS A 40 5.09 -0.99 -20.67
N ASP A 41 4.19 -0.21 -21.28
CA ASP A 41 4.56 0.80 -22.25
C ASP A 41 4.03 2.20 -21.88
N GLN A 42 4.83 3.23 -22.21
CA GLN A 42 4.56 4.63 -21.89
C GLN A 42 3.26 5.13 -22.51
N LYS A 43 2.96 4.75 -23.74
CA LYS A 43 1.77 5.23 -24.46
C LYS A 43 0.46 4.80 -23.80
N THR A 44 0.43 3.58 -23.25
CA THR A 44 -0.71 3.09 -22.47
C THR A 44 -0.76 3.78 -21.11
N ALA A 45 0.38 3.98 -20.45
CA ALA A 45 0.45 4.71 -19.19
C ALA A 45 -0.07 6.15 -19.34
N ASP A 46 0.34 6.89 -20.38
CA ASP A 46 -0.13 8.25 -20.64
C ASP A 46 -1.66 8.34 -20.79
N ARG A 47 -2.27 7.34 -21.47
CA ARG A 47 -3.74 7.27 -21.61
C ARG A 47 -4.43 7.04 -20.28
N ILE A 48 -3.84 6.21 -19.41
CA ILE A 48 -4.37 5.93 -18.08
C ILE A 48 -4.26 7.18 -17.20
N TRP A 49 -3.11 7.85 -17.20
CA TRP A 49 -2.91 9.08 -16.45
C TRP A 49 -3.87 10.19 -16.87
N LYS A 50 -4.13 10.32 -18.16
CA LYS A 50 -5.16 11.25 -18.67
C LYS A 50 -6.56 10.86 -18.19
N LYS A 51 -6.90 9.56 -18.12
CA LYS A 51 -8.19 9.08 -17.59
C LYS A 51 -8.32 9.31 -16.09
N ALA A 52 -7.21 9.31 -15.35
CA ALA A 52 -7.14 9.57 -13.91
C ALA A 52 -7.14 11.05 -13.54
N GLU A 53 -7.11 11.98 -14.53
CA GLU A 53 -7.10 13.42 -14.28
C GLU A 53 -8.32 13.86 -13.47
N GLY A 54 -8.07 14.65 -12.40
CA GLY A 54 -9.11 15.15 -11.49
C GLY A 54 -9.74 14.08 -10.58
N LYS A 55 -9.22 12.86 -10.57
CA LYS A 55 -9.71 11.78 -9.69
C LYS A 55 -8.73 11.51 -8.56
N ALA A 56 -9.27 11.15 -7.40
CA ALA A 56 -8.49 10.59 -6.32
C ALA A 56 -8.01 9.19 -6.68
N ALA A 57 -6.74 8.89 -6.37
CA ALA A 57 -6.14 7.61 -6.72
C ALA A 57 -5.55 6.91 -5.50
N GLY A 58 -5.92 5.63 -5.33
CA GLY A 58 -5.23 4.72 -4.44
C GLY A 58 -3.99 4.17 -5.12
N PHE A 59 -2.86 4.11 -4.43
CA PHE A 59 -1.64 3.59 -5.00
C PHE A 59 -0.88 2.67 -4.06
N TYR A 60 -0.07 1.79 -4.65
CA TYR A 60 0.85 0.91 -3.95
C TYR A 60 2.17 0.82 -4.73
N VAL A 61 3.28 1.02 -4.05
CA VAL A 61 4.62 0.90 -4.63
C VAL A 61 5.08 -0.55 -4.55
N VAL A 62 5.49 -1.10 -5.68
CA VAL A 62 6.09 -2.44 -5.75
C VAL A 62 7.60 -2.28 -5.64
N GLU A 63 8.14 -2.78 -4.53
CA GLU A 63 9.57 -2.72 -4.22
C GLU A 63 10.23 -4.08 -4.41
N GLN A 64 11.50 -4.07 -4.84
CA GLN A 64 12.37 -5.23 -4.79
C GLN A 64 12.97 -5.34 -3.38
N GLY A 65 13.06 -6.56 -2.87
CA GLY A 65 13.78 -6.82 -1.64
C GLY A 65 15.28 -6.60 -1.83
N VAL A 66 15.93 -6.13 -0.79
CA VAL A 66 17.39 -6.17 -0.72
C VAL A 66 17.78 -7.65 -0.67
N GLN A 67 18.46 -8.16 -1.68
CA GLN A 67 18.95 -9.53 -1.66
C GLN A 67 19.75 -9.75 -0.39
N ASN A 68 19.46 -10.81 0.36
CA ASN A 68 20.08 -11.22 1.62
C ASN A 68 21.60 -11.32 1.53
N GLN A 69 22.30 -10.23 1.38
CA GLN A 69 23.64 -10.09 1.89
C GLN A 69 23.46 -9.74 3.36
N GLN A 70 24.07 -10.53 4.22
CA GLN A 70 24.20 -10.23 5.64
C GLN A 70 24.67 -8.78 5.73
N LEU A 71 23.69 -7.84 5.99
CA LEU A 71 24.02 -6.43 6.12
C LEU A 71 25.07 -6.32 7.21
N SER A 72 26.29 -6.08 6.81
CA SER A 72 27.32 -5.64 7.73
C SER A 72 26.86 -4.29 8.27
N LEU A 73 27.11 -4.03 9.54
CA LEU A 73 26.80 -2.74 10.19
C LEU A 73 27.44 -1.53 9.45
N PHE A 74 28.26 -1.79 8.45
CA PHE A 74 29.06 -0.85 7.66
C PHE A 74 28.70 -0.85 6.16
N ASP A 75 27.76 -1.69 5.72
CA ASP A 75 27.27 -1.62 4.35
C ASP A 75 26.29 -0.45 4.25
N THR A 76 26.55 0.44 3.30
CA THR A 76 25.58 1.45 2.90
C THR A 76 24.28 0.73 2.52
N ALA A 77 23.15 1.15 3.09
CA ALA A 77 21.84 0.60 2.80
C ALA A 77 21.70 0.51 1.27
N GLU A 78 21.56 -0.72 0.73
CA GLU A 78 21.22 -0.88 -0.67
C GLU A 78 19.83 -0.26 -0.85
N GLU A 79 19.74 0.70 -1.74
CA GLU A 79 18.50 1.40 -2.07
C GLU A 79 17.42 0.37 -2.45
N GLN A 80 16.28 0.45 -1.79
CA GLN A 80 15.09 -0.30 -2.18
C GLN A 80 14.74 0.07 -3.61
N LYS A 81 14.88 -0.88 -4.54
CA LYS A 81 14.66 -0.58 -5.95
C LYS A 81 13.17 -0.58 -6.26
N PHE A 82 12.72 0.52 -6.82
CA PHE A 82 11.38 0.65 -7.35
C PHE A 82 11.20 -0.29 -8.55
N ALA A 83 10.29 -1.25 -8.45
CA ALA A 83 9.98 -2.22 -9.50
C ALA A 83 8.70 -1.86 -10.27
N GLY A 84 7.78 -1.11 -9.66
CA GLY A 84 6.53 -0.72 -10.30
C GLY A 84 5.58 0.02 -9.38
N LEU A 85 4.46 0.44 -9.96
CA LEU A 85 3.42 1.21 -9.30
C LEU A 85 2.06 0.62 -9.63
N ALA A 86 1.30 0.22 -8.62
CA ALA A 86 -0.11 -0.06 -8.80
C ALA A 86 -0.95 1.17 -8.49
N ILE A 87 -1.98 1.41 -9.32
CA ILE A 87 -2.90 2.55 -9.19
C ILE A 87 -4.34 2.13 -9.44
N SER A 88 -5.25 2.63 -8.62
CA SER A 88 -6.70 2.42 -8.74
C SER A 88 -7.43 3.73 -8.52
N PHE A 89 -8.37 4.08 -9.40
CA PHE A 89 -9.15 5.32 -9.31
C PHE A 89 -10.64 5.15 -9.71
N SER A 90 -11.07 3.92 -9.95
CA SER A 90 -12.47 3.53 -10.07
C SER A 90 -12.64 2.01 -9.86
N GLU A 91 -13.87 1.52 -9.90
CA GLU A 91 -14.17 0.08 -9.81
C GLU A 91 -13.53 -0.73 -10.96
N GLU A 92 -13.39 -0.12 -12.14
CA GLU A 92 -12.90 -0.75 -13.37
C GLU A 92 -11.48 -0.32 -13.76
N ASP A 93 -10.92 0.69 -13.08
CA ASP A 93 -9.63 1.27 -13.43
C ASP A 93 -8.57 0.87 -12.41
N ASN A 94 -7.94 -0.28 -12.64
CA ASN A 94 -6.97 -0.89 -11.74
C ASN A 94 -5.77 -1.40 -12.53
N TYR A 95 -4.61 -0.79 -12.33
CA TYR A 95 -3.44 -1.01 -13.18
C TYR A 95 -2.18 -1.27 -12.35
N LEU A 96 -1.36 -2.22 -12.81
CA LEU A 96 0.03 -2.37 -12.37
C LEU A 96 0.96 -1.90 -13.49
N MET A 97 1.65 -0.82 -13.28
CA MET A 97 2.66 -0.25 -14.16
C MET A 97 4.03 -0.78 -13.75
N VAL A 98 4.66 -1.59 -14.62
CA VAL A 98 5.96 -2.21 -14.32
C VAL A 98 7.07 -1.32 -14.87
N ALA A 99 8.00 -0.93 -13.98
CA ALA A 99 9.13 -0.11 -14.37
C ALA A 99 10.05 -0.85 -15.34
N SER A 100 10.43 -0.19 -16.42
CA SER A 100 11.29 -0.74 -17.49
C SER A 100 11.95 0.40 -18.27
N GLN A 101 12.74 0.04 -19.29
CA GLN A 101 13.30 1.05 -20.22
C GLN A 101 12.20 1.77 -21.02
N GLU A 102 11.10 1.09 -21.34
CA GLU A 102 9.95 1.66 -22.06
C GLU A 102 9.01 2.45 -21.12
N LEU A 103 9.08 2.21 -19.84
CA LEU A 103 8.29 2.88 -18.81
C LEU A 103 9.18 3.20 -17.59
N PRO A 104 9.95 4.30 -17.65
CA PRO A 104 10.93 4.64 -16.60
C PRO A 104 10.27 4.92 -15.25
N ALA A 105 10.92 4.47 -14.17
CA ALA A 105 10.47 4.68 -12.79
C ALA A 105 10.25 6.17 -12.47
N GLU A 106 11.18 7.02 -12.89
CA GLU A 106 11.09 8.47 -12.66
C GLU A 106 9.84 9.10 -13.32
N LYS A 107 9.47 8.61 -14.49
CA LYS A 107 8.24 9.08 -15.16
C LYS A 107 6.99 8.65 -14.39
N LEU A 108 6.94 7.41 -13.90
CA LEU A 108 5.83 6.92 -13.07
C LEU A 108 5.68 7.72 -11.76
N LYS A 109 6.80 8.02 -11.09
CA LYS A 109 6.83 8.86 -9.89
C LYS A 109 6.28 10.26 -10.19
N GLN A 110 6.79 10.91 -11.25
CA GLN A 110 6.36 12.24 -11.65
C GLN A 110 4.86 12.28 -11.96
N ASP A 111 4.37 11.37 -12.77
CA ASP A 111 2.95 11.30 -13.17
C ASP A 111 2.02 11.08 -11.98
N LEU A 112 2.45 10.26 -11.00
CA LEU A 112 1.71 10.06 -9.75
C LEU A 112 1.65 11.36 -8.93
N LEU A 113 2.80 12.02 -8.74
CA LEU A 113 2.90 13.22 -7.91
C LEU A 113 2.19 14.45 -8.50
N GLU A 114 1.83 14.42 -9.77
CA GLU A 114 0.95 15.43 -10.39
C GLU A 114 -0.51 15.31 -9.96
N ARG A 115 -0.91 14.20 -9.31
CA ARG A 115 -2.29 14.00 -8.87
C ARG A 115 -2.63 14.87 -7.66
N GLN A 116 -3.89 15.31 -7.61
CA GLN A 116 -4.36 16.21 -6.56
C GLN A 116 -4.69 15.51 -5.25
N GLU A 117 -5.10 14.25 -5.30
CA GLU A 117 -5.49 13.47 -4.14
C GLU A 117 -4.97 12.03 -4.27
N LEU A 118 -4.11 11.62 -3.34
CA LEU A 118 -3.37 10.38 -3.34
C LEU A 118 -3.62 9.60 -2.06
N TYR A 119 -4.06 8.37 -2.19
CA TYR A 119 -4.26 7.45 -1.07
C TYR A 119 -3.19 6.39 -1.09
N ALA A 120 -2.32 6.39 -0.10
CA ALA A 120 -1.27 5.39 0.06
C ALA A 120 -1.76 4.18 0.86
N ALA A 121 -1.28 3.00 0.47
CA ALA A 121 -1.44 1.80 1.28
C ALA A 121 -0.65 1.91 2.60
N ASP A 122 0.60 2.33 2.49
CA ASP A 122 1.51 2.78 3.55
C ASP A 122 2.39 3.86 2.91
N LEU A 123 2.34 5.08 3.45
CA LEU A 123 2.99 6.22 2.80
C LEU A 123 4.50 6.26 3.03
N LYS A 124 4.97 5.91 4.23
CA LYS A 124 6.39 6.05 4.57
C LYS A 124 7.33 5.22 3.67
N PRO A 125 7.10 3.92 3.42
CA PRO A 125 7.90 3.18 2.44
C PRO A 125 7.82 3.78 1.04
N ALA A 126 6.64 4.28 0.63
CA ALA A 126 6.48 4.90 -0.68
C ALA A 126 7.32 6.18 -0.83
N LEU A 127 7.43 7.01 0.20
CA LEU A 127 8.29 8.19 0.21
C LEU A 127 9.76 7.80 0.04
N ALA A 128 10.22 6.79 0.75
CA ALA A 128 11.59 6.25 0.62
C ALA A 128 11.85 5.68 -0.79
N ALA A 129 10.93 4.87 -1.33
CA ALA A 129 11.04 4.31 -2.67
C ALA A 129 11.04 5.38 -3.78
N PHE A 130 10.44 6.53 -3.51
CA PHE A 130 10.43 7.68 -4.41
C PHE A 130 11.61 8.63 -4.19
N ASP A 131 12.45 8.37 -3.19
CA ASP A 131 13.54 9.29 -2.81
C ASP A 131 13.02 10.72 -2.57
N LEU A 132 11.92 10.82 -1.83
CA LEU A 132 11.26 12.09 -1.52
C LEU A 132 11.70 12.57 -0.15
N HIS A 133 12.46 13.67 -0.16
CA HIS A 133 12.88 14.41 1.02
C HIS A 133 12.23 15.79 1.05
N ASP A 134 12.09 16.37 2.23
CA ASP A 134 11.62 17.75 2.43
C ASP A 134 10.36 18.09 1.61
N VAL A 135 9.41 17.15 1.53
CA VAL A 135 8.19 17.32 0.74
C VAL A 135 7.46 18.61 1.14
N PRO A 136 7.16 19.54 0.20
CA PRO A 136 6.46 20.77 0.50
C PRO A 136 5.09 20.55 1.14
N GLU A 137 4.69 21.44 2.07
CA GLU A 137 3.42 21.32 2.80
C GLU A 137 2.20 21.20 1.88
N GLU A 138 2.17 21.95 0.78
CA GLU A 138 1.09 21.93 -0.22
C GLU A 138 0.98 20.54 -0.88
N MET A 139 2.08 19.81 -1.00
CA MET A 139 2.08 18.45 -1.50
C MET A 139 1.69 17.45 -0.41
N ARG A 140 2.13 17.65 0.84
CA ARG A 140 1.80 16.76 1.97
C ARG A 140 0.29 16.64 2.17
N THR A 141 -0.46 17.73 1.98
CA THR A 141 -1.92 17.76 2.13
C THR A 141 -2.68 16.91 1.09
N ARG A 142 -2.04 16.49 0.01
CA ARG A 142 -2.63 15.64 -1.03
C ARG A 142 -2.66 14.16 -0.66
N PHE A 143 -1.87 13.77 0.34
CA PHE A 143 -1.74 12.38 0.73
C PHE A 143 -2.70 12.00 1.86
N PHE A 144 -3.16 10.76 1.80
CA PHE A 144 -3.91 10.09 2.86
C PHE A 144 -3.37 8.67 3.03
N ASP A 145 -3.01 8.29 4.24
CA ASP A 145 -2.51 6.96 4.56
C ASP A 145 -3.64 6.07 5.09
N ARG A 146 -3.91 4.97 4.39
CA ARG A 146 -4.94 3.99 4.75
C ARG A 146 -4.61 3.29 6.07
N THR A 147 -3.35 2.90 6.25
CA THR A 147 -2.90 2.12 7.40
C THR A 147 -2.99 2.94 8.69
N ILE A 148 -2.58 4.19 8.66
CA ILE A 148 -2.70 5.10 9.80
C ILE A 148 -4.17 5.37 10.12
N ALA A 149 -5.01 5.62 9.13
CA ALA A 149 -6.43 5.81 9.34
C ALA A 149 -7.10 4.59 9.99
N ALA A 150 -6.76 3.38 9.53
CA ALA A 150 -7.26 2.14 10.13
C ALA A 150 -6.72 1.92 11.55
N TYR A 151 -5.46 2.30 11.82
CA TYR A 151 -4.88 2.28 13.17
C TYR A 151 -5.63 3.20 14.13
N LEU A 152 -5.90 4.43 13.74
CA LEU A 152 -6.64 5.38 14.59
C LEU A 152 -8.04 4.86 14.93
N LEU A 153 -8.72 4.23 13.99
CA LEU A 153 -10.05 3.67 14.21
C LEU A 153 -10.07 2.39 15.05
N ASN A 154 -8.99 1.61 15.02
CA ASN A 154 -8.87 0.37 15.81
C ASN A 154 -7.43 0.08 16.21
N PRO A 155 -6.88 0.75 17.25
CA PRO A 155 -5.46 0.64 17.64
C PRO A 155 -5.09 -0.70 18.30
N LEU A 156 -6.05 -1.60 18.53
CA LEU A 156 -5.81 -2.89 19.19
C LEU A 156 -5.27 -3.96 18.25
N LYS A 157 -5.24 -3.72 16.94
CA LYS A 157 -4.65 -4.64 15.97
C LYS A 157 -3.14 -4.42 15.86
N GLY A 158 -2.40 -5.53 15.73
CA GLY A 158 -0.94 -5.47 15.51
C GLY A 158 -0.51 -5.16 14.06
N ALA A 159 -1.43 -5.29 13.10
CA ALA A 159 -1.19 -5.02 11.68
C ALA A 159 -2.51 -4.72 10.94
N TYR A 160 -2.41 -4.03 9.82
CA TYR A 160 -3.56 -3.57 9.00
C TYR A 160 -3.39 -3.98 7.53
N PRO A 161 -3.27 -5.29 7.23
CA PRO A 161 -3.14 -5.75 5.86
C PRO A 161 -4.42 -5.46 5.07
N TYR A 162 -4.28 -5.32 3.76
CA TYR A 162 -5.39 -4.93 2.88
C TYR A 162 -6.59 -5.89 2.94
N GLU A 163 -6.37 -7.18 3.14
CA GLU A 163 -7.43 -8.17 3.27
C GLU A 163 -8.28 -7.99 4.54
N ASP A 164 -7.65 -7.55 5.63
CA ASP A 164 -8.39 -7.21 6.86
C ASP A 164 -9.19 -5.92 6.71
N ILE A 165 -8.61 -4.91 6.07
CA ILE A 165 -9.30 -3.65 5.76
C ILE A 165 -10.49 -3.92 4.82
N ALA A 166 -10.29 -4.73 3.79
CA ALA A 166 -11.36 -5.15 2.90
C ALA A 166 -12.51 -5.84 3.64
N LYS A 167 -12.19 -6.74 4.56
CA LYS A 167 -13.17 -7.45 5.37
C LYS A 167 -13.91 -6.53 6.34
N ASP A 168 -13.16 -5.72 7.10
CA ASP A 168 -13.70 -4.97 8.23
C ASP A 168 -14.49 -3.73 7.80
N TYR A 169 -14.02 -3.02 6.77
CA TYR A 169 -14.61 -1.76 6.31
C TYR A 169 -15.46 -1.90 5.04
N LEU A 170 -15.17 -2.89 4.19
CA LEU A 170 -15.87 -3.06 2.91
C LEU A 170 -16.72 -4.34 2.84
N GLY A 171 -16.59 -5.25 3.82
CA GLY A 171 -17.28 -6.55 3.82
C GLY A 171 -16.83 -7.50 2.71
N LEU A 172 -15.65 -7.25 2.09
CA LEU A 172 -15.09 -8.05 1.01
C LEU A 172 -14.17 -9.13 1.56
N MET A 173 -14.25 -10.32 0.97
CA MET A 173 -13.34 -11.43 1.22
C MET A 173 -12.46 -11.61 -0.02
N ILE A 174 -11.18 -11.33 0.13
CA ILE A 174 -10.20 -11.33 -0.95
C ILE A 174 -8.98 -12.16 -0.53
N PRO A 175 -8.15 -12.65 -1.48
CA PRO A 175 -6.93 -13.38 -1.17
C PRO A 175 -5.97 -12.52 -0.33
N SER A 176 -5.31 -13.16 0.64
CA SER A 176 -4.27 -12.48 1.42
C SER A 176 -2.94 -12.42 0.65
N ARG A 177 -2.02 -11.56 1.11
CA ARG A 177 -0.64 -11.56 0.59
C ARG A 177 -0.02 -12.96 0.65
N THR A 178 -0.23 -13.68 1.74
CA THR A 178 0.32 -15.03 1.94
C THR A 178 -0.25 -16.04 0.94
N ASP A 179 -1.53 -15.90 0.56
CA ASP A 179 -2.16 -16.77 -0.44
C ASP A 179 -1.58 -16.54 -1.84
N LEU A 180 -1.20 -15.30 -2.19
CA LEU A 180 -0.69 -14.93 -3.50
C LEU A 180 0.83 -15.08 -3.62
N LEU A 181 1.59 -14.53 -2.68
CA LEU A 181 3.05 -14.39 -2.78
C LEU A 181 3.82 -15.15 -1.70
N GLY A 182 3.13 -15.67 -0.66
CA GLY A 182 3.79 -16.27 0.48
C GLY A 182 4.66 -15.26 1.24
N LYS A 183 5.95 -15.58 1.39
CA LYS A 183 6.95 -14.70 2.04
C LYS A 183 7.77 -13.88 1.06
N GLN A 184 7.56 -14.04 -0.24
CA GLN A 184 8.36 -13.39 -1.28
C GLN A 184 8.03 -11.89 -1.38
N MET A 185 9.03 -11.08 -1.73
CA MET A 185 8.80 -9.66 -2.03
C MET A 185 8.22 -9.54 -3.45
N PRO A 186 7.21 -8.66 -3.65
CA PRO A 186 6.54 -8.55 -4.93
C PRO A 186 7.47 -8.23 -6.09
N GLY A 187 8.41 -7.30 -5.90
CA GLY A 187 9.34 -6.87 -6.94
C GLY A 187 10.36 -7.95 -7.33
N ASP A 188 10.73 -8.85 -6.40
CA ASP A 188 11.69 -9.93 -6.71
C ASP A 188 11.09 -10.99 -7.64
N VAL A 189 9.79 -11.17 -7.58
CA VAL A 189 9.09 -12.24 -8.32
C VAL A 189 8.19 -11.69 -9.44
N ILE A 190 8.28 -10.39 -9.74
CA ILE A 190 7.41 -9.73 -10.71
C ILE A 190 7.50 -10.33 -12.11
N THR A 191 8.65 -10.89 -12.49
CA THR A 191 8.85 -11.56 -13.78
C THR A 191 8.41 -13.01 -13.76
N GLU A 192 8.58 -13.72 -12.65
CA GLU A 192 8.27 -15.14 -12.53
C GLU A 192 6.81 -15.42 -12.18
N LYS A 193 6.21 -14.55 -11.36
CA LYS A 193 4.84 -14.64 -10.85
C LYS A 193 4.02 -13.41 -11.20
N GLU A 194 4.12 -12.95 -12.44
CA GLU A 194 3.48 -11.72 -12.91
C GLU A 194 1.99 -11.63 -12.54
N ALA A 195 1.25 -12.72 -12.73
CA ALA A 195 -0.19 -12.75 -12.43
C ALA A 195 -0.49 -12.60 -10.92
N ASP A 196 0.30 -13.21 -10.05
CA ASP A 196 0.09 -13.11 -8.60
C ASP A 196 0.52 -11.73 -8.08
N VAL A 197 1.60 -11.15 -8.63
CA VAL A 197 2.04 -9.79 -8.31
C VAL A 197 1.02 -8.77 -8.79
N LEU A 198 0.48 -8.93 -10.00
CA LEU A 198 -0.60 -8.09 -10.52
C LEU A 198 -1.80 -8.10 -9.58
N ARG A 199 -2.27 -9.29 -9.19
CA ARG A 199 -3.40 -9.43 -8.27
C ARG A 199 -3.11 -8.78 -6.92
N TYR A 200 -1.96 -9.06 -6.34
CA TYR A 200 -1.57 -8.49 -5.05
C TYR A 200 -1.49 -6.96 -5.09
N ALA A 201 -0.74 -6.41 -6.03
CA ALA A 201 -0.52 -4.96 -6.12
C ALA A 201 -1.80 -4.18 -6.47
N CYS A 202 -2.63 -4.73 -7.37
CA CYS A 202 -3.93 -4.13 -7.68
C CYS A 202 -4.92 -4.26 -6.52
N TRP A 203 -4.90 -5.33 -5.72
CA TRP A 203 -5.69 -5.41 -4.50
C TRP A 203 -5.25 -4.35 -3.48
N GLU A 204 -3.95 -4.15 -3.27
CA GLU A 204 -3.44 -3.10 -2.38
C GLU A 204 -3.94 -1.71 -2.80
N SER A 205 -3.77 -1.33 -4.08
CA SER A 205 -4.19 -0.02 -4.57
C SER A 205 -5.73 0.13 -4.61
N TYR A 206 -6.46 -0.90 -5.01
CA TYR A 206 -7.93 -0.89 -5.08
C TYR A 206 -8.58 -0.76 -3.70
N ILE A 207 -8.14 -1.56 -2.73
CA ILE A 207 -8.66 -1.48 -1.36
C ILE A 207 -8.30 -0.14 -0.73
N THR A 208 -7.11 0.39 -1.01
CA THR A 208 -6.69 1.72 -0.55
C THR A 208 -7.62 2.81 -1.11
N TRP A 209 -7.90 2.78 -2.40
CA TRP A 209 -8.82 3.71 -3.03
C TRP A 209 -10.25 3.56 -2.48
N LYS A 210 -10.76 2.34 -2.46
CA LYS A 210 -12.15 2.05 -2.10
C LYS A 210 -12.47 2.30 -0.62
N SER A 211 -11.53 2.00 0.28
CA SER A 211 -11.73 2.18 1.72
C SER A 211 -11.56 3.63 2.18
N ALA A 212 -10.91 4.49 1.41
CA ALA A 212 -10.58 5.85 1.82
C ALA A 212 -11.81 6.65 2.27
N ALA A 213 -12.93 6.56 1.54
CA ALA A 213 -14.16 7.27 1.90
C ALA A 213 -14.73 6.79 3.24
N VAL A 214 -14.78 5.47 3.45
CA VAL A 214 -15.30 4.86 4.69
C VAL A 214 -14.39 5.17 5.87
N LEU A 215 -13.08 5.12 5.68
CA LEU A 215 -12.11 5.46 6.73
C LEU A 215 -12.19 6.94 7.10
N LYS A 216 -12.26 7.86 6.11
CA LYS A 216 -12.44 9.29 6.37
C LYS A 216 -13.72 9.59 7.14
N GLU A 217 -14.83 8.95 6.78
CA GLU A 217 -16.09 9.11 7.51
C GLU A 217 -15.98 8.56 8.93
N GLY A 218 -15.37 7.39 9.14
CA GLY A 218 -15.10 6.85 10.46
C GLY A 218 -14.24 7.77 11.34
N LEU A 219 -13.18 8.35 10.79
CA LEU A 219 -12.34 9.33 11.51
C LEU A 219 -13.17 10.55 11.95
N LYS A 220 -14.05 11.05 11.09
CA LYS A 220 -14.94 12.16 11.38
C LYS A 220 -15.95 11.82 12.48
N GLU A 221 -16.61 10.66 12.39
CA GLU A 221 -17.57 10.19 13.40
C GLU A 221 -16.93 10.04 14.78
N HIS A 222 -15.65 9.65 14.85
CA HIS A 222 -14.91 9.50 16.11
C HIS A 222 -14.15 10.76 16.54
N GLY A 223 -14.27 11.87 15.80
CA GLY A 223 -13.59 13.13 16.11
C GLY A 223 -12.08 13.09 15.94
N MET A 224 -11.56 12.17 15.11
CA MET A 224 -10.12 11.95 14.89
C MET A 224 -9.59 12.59 13.60
N GLU A 225 -10.44 13.28 12.83
CA GLU A 225 -10.05 13.89 11.56
C GLU A 225 -8.94 14.94 11.75
N GLN A 226 -9.05 15.76 12.79
CA GLN A 226 -8.03 16.76 13.11
C GLN A 226 -6.71 16.11 13.52
N LEU A 227 -6.75 15.07 14.36
CA LEU A 227 -5.56 14.29 14.74
C LEU A 227 -4.85 13.73 13.51
N MET A 228 -5.60 13.06 12.61
CA MET A 228 -5.05 12.52 11.36
C MET A 228 -4.37 13.59 10.52
N ARG A 229 -5.03 14.73 10.31
CA ARG A 229 -4.56 15.80 9.41
C ARG A 229 -3.41 16.61 9.99
N GLU A 230 -3.46 16.96 11.28
CA GLU A 230 -2.54 17.94 11.88
C GLU A 230 -1.36 17.30 12.60
N ILE A 231 -1.46 16.00 12.94
CA ILE A 231 -0.41 15.30 13.69
C ILE A 231 0.10 14.08 12.92
N GLU A 232 -0.75 13.09 12.66
CA GLU A 232 -0.31 11.81 12.12
C GLU A 232 0.26 11.93 10.70
N MET A 233 -0.45 12.60 9.79
CA MET A 233 0.04 12.77 8.42
C MET A 233 1.33 13.59 8.33
N PRO A 234 1.47 14.76 8.98
CA PRO A 234 2.75 15.49 9.03
C PRO A 234 3.89 14.68 9.62
N LEU A 235 3.62 13.87 10.67
CA LEU A 235 4.62 13.05 11.33
C LEU A 235 5.22 11.99 10.39
N VAL A 236 4.43 11.42 9.47
CA VAL A 236 4.93 10.44 8.48
C VAL A 236 6.10 11.02 7.68
N PHE A 237 5.98 12.25 7.20
CA PHE A 237 7.02 12.91 6.41
C PHE A 237 8.27 13.16 7.24
N VAL A 238 8.12 13.66 8.47
CA VAL A 238 9.25 13.88 9.38
C VAL A 238 9.98 12.58 9.68
N LEU A 239 9.24 11.50 9.98
CA LEU A 239 9.84 10.19 10.24
C LEU A 239 10.51 9.60 8.99
N SER A 240 9.94 9.82 7.81
CA SER A 240 10.55 9.40 6.55
C SER A 240 11.88 10.12 6.31
N ASP A 241 11.91 11.45 6.46
CA ASP A 241 13.12 12.25 6.32
C ASP A 241 14.20 11.79 7.32
N MET A 242 13.84 11.61 8.61
CA MET A 242 14.77 11.13 9.64
C MET A 242 15.34 9.75 9.36
N GLU A 243 14.54 8.83 8.80
CA GLU A 243 14.99 7.47 8.44
C GLU A 243 15.93 7.49 7.23
N GLN A 244 15.66 8.36 6.26
CA GLN A 244 16.49 8.51 5.06
C GLN A 244 17.81 9.22 5.39
N ASP A 245 17.81 10.23 6.24
CA ASP A 245 19.03 10.92 6.73
C ASP A 245 19.91 10.00 7.59
N GLY A 246 19.30 9.06 8.31
CA GLY A 246 19.98 8.12 9.19
C GLY A 246 20.58 8.75 10.43
N ILE A 247 21.51 8.03 11.08
CA ILE A 247 22.19 8.45 12.31
C ILE A 247 23.70 8.40 12.12
N CYS A 248 24.38 9.52 12.42
CA CYS A 248 25.84 9.55 12.42
C CYS A 248 26.39 8.82 13.67
N ILE A 249 27.19 7.77 13.44
CA ILE A 249 27.80 6.96 14.50
C ILE A 249 29.31 7.28 14.58
N ASP A 250 29.81 7.60 15.78
CA ASP A 250 31.26 7.67 16.05
C ASP A 250 31.84 6.25 16.17
N ALA A 251 32.37 5.73 15.06
CA ALA A 251 32.97 4.40 14.98
C ALA A 251 34.19 4.23 15.92
N ASN A 252 34.91 5.32 16.25
CA ASN A 252 36.08 5.24 17.13
C ASN A 252 35.64 5.09 18.58
N ALA A 253 34.64 5.87 19.02
CA ALA A 253 34.05 5.75 20.36
C ALA A 253 33.46 4.35 20.59
N LEU A 254 32.80 3.77 19.58
CA LEU A 254 32.30 2.39 19.62
C LEU A 254 33.41 1.35 19.77
N LYS A 255 34.52 1.48 19.03
CA LYS A 255 35.68 0.58 19.13
C LYS A 255 36.35 0.66 20.51
N GLU A 256 36.52 1.88 21.02
CA GLU A 256 37.10 2.07 22.37
C GLU A 256 36.22 1.46 23.48
N TYR A 257 34.89 1.59 23.33
CA TYR A 257 33.95 0.98 24.27
C TYR A 257 33.96 -0.56 24.21
N GLY A 258 34.10 -1.14 23.01
CA GLY A 258 34.18 -2.59 22.81
C GLY A 258 35.49 -3.24 23.27
N GLN A 259 36.55 -2.44 23.58
CA GLN A 259 37.85 -2.91 24.11
C GLN A 259 37.94 -2.84 25.64
N LYS A 260 36.96 -2.28 26.32
CA LYS A 260 36.81 -2.24 27.79
C LYS A 260 36.01 -3.43 28.28
#